data_7ee8fc676baf9c2c51367d9ef6fe407d
#
_entry.id   7ee8fc676baf9c2c51367d9ef6fe407d
#
_cell.length_a   1.000
_cell.length_b   1.000
_cell.length_c   1.000
_cell.angle_alpha   90.00
_cell.angle_beta   90.00
_cell.angle_gamma   90.00
#
_symmetry.space_group_name_H-M   'P 1'
#
loop_
_entity.id
_entity.type
_entity.pdbx_description
1 polymer ?
#
loop_
_entity_poly.entity_id
_entity_poly.type
_entity_poly.pdbx_seq_one_letter_code
_entity_poly.pdbx_strand_id
1 'polypeptide(L)'
;DGACRGNPGPGGWGAVLRYDQHEKKIYGAQSDTTNNRMELTAAIEVLAILKESCEVSLTTDSEYVKNGITVWLANWKRNAWRTSNKKPVKNKDLWERLDSEVQRHVVTWHWVKGHSGHPENEMADQLANQAIDELLAKE
;
A
#
# COMPACT_ATOMS: atom_id res chain seq x y z
N ASP A 1 1.75 -0.61 5.58
CA ASP A 1 2.90 0.29 5.55
C ASP A 1 3.97 -0.22 4.59
N GLY A 2 4.77 0.67 4.06
CA GLY A 2 5.88 0.35 3.18
C GLY A 2 7.15 1.04 3.63
N ALA A 3 8.28 0.41 3.34
CA ALA A 3 9.60 0.95 3.67
C ALA A 3 10.58 0.64 2.55
N CYS A 4 11.61 1.46 2.41
CA CYS A 4 12.64 1.24 1.40
C CYS A 4 13.99 1.72 1.93
N ARG A 5 15.01 0.88 1.81
CA ARG A 5 16.37 1.22 2.22
C ARG A 5 17.18 1.66 1.01
N GLY A 6 17.32 3.01 0.88
CA GLY A 6 17.76 3.59 -0.36
C GLY A 6 16.58 3.68 -1.33
N ASN A 7 16.28 4.83 -1.84
CA ASN A 7 15.07 5.04 -2.64
C ASN A 7 15.46 5.52 -4.04
N PRO A 8 15.66 4.61 -5.05
CA PRO A 8 15.33 3.19 -5.04
C PRO A 8 16.33 2.30 -4.28
N GLY A 9 15.85 1.09 -3.96
CA GLY A 9 16.66 0.11 -3.25
C GLY A 9 15.78 -1.04 -2.76
N PRO A 10 16.32 -1.92 -1.88
CA PRO A 10 15.52 -2.98 -1.31
C PRO A 10 14.41 -2.41 -0.44
N GLY A 11 13.20 -2.90 -0.65
CA GLY A 11 12.03 -2.42 0.07
C GLY A 11 11.13 -3.54 0.54
N GLY A 12 10.29 -3.22 1.50
CA GLY A 12 9.33 -4.17 2.05
C GLY A 12 8.01 -3.48 2.36
N TRP A 13 6.99 -4.30 2.53
CA TRP A 13 5.68 -3.83 2.91
C TRP A 13 5.10 -4.77 3.97
N GLY A 14 4.20 -4.26 4.78
CA GLY A 14 3.53 -5.03 5.80
C GLY A 14 2.12 -4.53 6.02
N ALA A 15 1.23 -5.45 6.40
CA ALA A 15 -0.14 -5.13 6.70
C ALA A 15 -0.69 -6.07 7.76
N VAL A 16 -1.62 -5.56 8.56
CA VAL A 16 -2.32 -6.33 9.58
C VAL A 16 -3.80 -6.33 9.22
N LEU A 17 -4.35 -7.53 9.03
CA LEU A 17 -5.75 -7.71 8.72
C LEU A 17 -6.46 -8.30 9.94
N ARG A 18 -7.53 -7.63 10.39
CA ARG A 18 -8.36 -8.11 11.50
C ARG A 18 -9.78 -8.37 11.03
N TYR A 19 -10.28 -9.51 11.43
CA TYR A 19 -11.66 -9.93 11.14
C TYR A 19 -12.19 -10.71 12.35
N ASP A 20 -13.21 -10.18 13.00
CA ASP A 20 -13.74 -10.69 14.27
C ASP A 20 -12.61 -10.82 15.29
N GLN A 21 -12.30 -12.02 15.76
CA GLN A 21 -11.21 -12.29 16.69
C GLN A 21 -9.95 -12.81 16.00
N HIS A 22 -9.98 -12.86 14.67
CA HIS A 22 -8.84 -13.33 13.88
C HIS A 22 -7.94 -12.16 13.49
N GLU A 23 -6.64 -12.40 13.51
CA GLU A 23 -5.65 -11.46 13.06
C GLU A 23 -4.70 -12.17 12.09
N LYS A 24 -4.48 -11.54 10.95
CA LYS A 24 -3.53 -12.05 9.97
C LYS A 24 -2.51 -10.96 9.66
N LYS A 25 -1.25 -11.32 9.74
CA LYS A 25 -0.14 -10.44 9.38
C LYS A 25 0.43 -10.91 8.05
N ILE A 26 0.54 -9.99 7.10
CA ILE A 26 1.12 -10.28 5.79
C ILE A 26 2.24 -9.30 5.51
N TYR A 27 3.25 -9.76 4.80
CA TYR A 27 4.38 -8.92 4.43
C TYR A 27 5.09 -9.48 3.21
N GLY A 28 5.86 -8.64 2.55
CA GLY A 28 6.66 -9.05 1.41
C GLY A 28 7.75 -8.03 1.12
N ALA A 29 8.67 -8.38 0.24
CA ALA A 29 9.80 -7.53 -0.08
C ALA A 29 10.16 -7.61 -1.56
N GLN A 30 10.84 -6.57 -2.05
CA GLN A 30 11.38 -6.51 -3.41
C GLN A 30 12.80 -5.97 -3.34
N SER A 31 13.68 -6.50 -4.18
CA SER A 31 15.10 -6.14 -4.17
C SER A 31 15.39 -4.75 -4.72
N ASP A 32 14.53 -4.23 -5.61
CA ASP A 32 14.69 -2.92 -6.24
C ASP A 32 13.32 -2.27 -6.40
N THR A 33 13.03 -1.32 -5.53
CA THR A 33 11.73 -0.66 -5.50
C THR A 33 11.85 0.73 -4.87
N THR A 34 10.72 1.36 -4.58
CA THR A 34 10.65 2.67 -3.93
C THR A 34 9.71 2.61 -2.75
N ASN A 35 9.83 3.59 -1.85
CA ASN A 35 8.93 3.71 -0.71
C ASN A 35 7.47 3.80 -1.15
N ASN A 36 7.19 4.65 -2.14
CA ASN A 36 5.82 4.83 -2.64
C ASN A 36 5.24 3.55 -3.23
N ARG A 37 6.03 2.78 -3.96
CA ARG A 37 5.58 1.50 -4.50
C ARG A 37 5.25 0.51 -3.38
N MET A 38 6.04 0.49 -2.32
CA MET A 38 5.79 -0.40 -1.18
C MET A 38 4.53 0.01 -0.40
N GLU A 39 4.29 1.30 -0.27
CA GLU A 39 3.07 1.81 0.35
C GLU A 39 1.82 1.37 -0.44
N LEU A 40 1.86 1.48 -1.76
CA LEU A 40 0.77 1.02 -2.62
C LEU A 40 0.61 -0.49 -2.54
N THR A 41 1.71 -1.22 -2.56
CA THR A 41 1.69 -2.69 -2.53
C THR A 41 1.04 -3.22 -1.26
N ALA A 42 1.32 -2.60 -0.11
CA ALA A 42 0.68 -3.00 1.15
C ALA A 42 -0.85 -2.89 1.07
N ALA A 43 -1.36 -1.79 0.55
CA ALA A 43 -2.80 -1.60 0.40
C ALA A 43 -3.40 -2.59 -0.60
N ILE A 44 -2.74 -2.81 -1.72
CA ILE A 44 -3.20 -3.76 -2.74
C ILE A 44 -3.27 -5.17 -2.18
N GLU A 45 -2.19 -5.63 -1.54
CA GLU A 45 -2.09 -7.02 -1.08
C GLU A 45 -3.08 -7.33 0.04
N VAL A 46 -3.33 -6.39 0.95
CA VAL A 46 -4.30 -6.63 2.03
C VAL A 46 -5.73 -6.74 1.48
N LEU A 47 -6.06 -6.03 0.40
CA LEU A 47 -7.36 -6.17 -0.25
C LEU A 47 -7.42 -7.41 -1.13
N ALA A 48 -6.33 -7.72 -1.82
CA ALA A 48 -6.28 -8.86 -2.74
C ALA A 48 -6.42 -10.21 -2.03
N ILE A 49 -5.99 -10.31 -0.79
CA ILE A 49 -6.09 -11.56 -0.03
C ILE A 49 -7.53 -11.93 0.32
N LEU A 50 -8.45 -10.96 0.29
CA LEU A 50 -9.86 -11.19 0.55
C LEU A 50 -10.52 -11.76 -0.71
N LYS A 51 -11.01 -13.00 -0.61
CA LYS A 51 -11.53 -13.74 -1.76
C LYS A 51 -12.89 -13.24 -2.21
N GLU A 52 -13.68 -12.68 -1.31
CA GLU A 52 -15.02 -12.19 -1.59
C GLU A 52 -15.08 -10.68 -1.38
N SER A 53 -16.11 -10.05 -1.96
CA SER A 53 -16.38 -8.63 -1.73
C SER A 53 -16.66 -8.39 -0.23
N CYS A 54 -15.91 -7.48 0.37
CA CYS A 54 -16.02 -7.19 1.80
C CYS A 54 -16.17 -5.70 2.03
N GLU A 55 -16.74 -5.36 3.19
CA GLU A 55 -16.64 -4.01 3.75
C GLU A 55 -15.31 -3.94 4.50
N VAL A 56 -14.44 -3.01 4.11
CA VAL A 56 -13.09 -2.92 4.65
C VAL A 56 -12.84 -1.52 5.17
N SER A 57 -12.39 -1.42 6.43
CA SER A 57 -11.83 -0.19 6.98
C SER A 57 -10.32 -0.28 6.83
N LEU A 58 -9.76 0.52 5.92
CA LEU A 58 -8.33 0.48 5.62
C LEU A 58 -7.63 1.72 6.17
N THR A 59 -6.70 1.49 7.09
CA THR A 59 -5.93 2.55 7.73
C THR A 59 -4.52 2.59 7.17
N THR A 60 -4.05 3.78 6.81
CA THR A 60 -2.67 3.99 6.35
C THR A 60 -2.16 5.35 6.81
N ASP A 61 -0.84 5.46 6.97
CA ASP A 61 -0.17 6.72 7.25
C ASP A 61 0.45 7.34 6.00
N SER A 62 0.30 6.69 4.85
CA SER A 62 0.93 7.16 3.61
C SER A 62 0.19 8.36 3.03
N GLU A 63 0.85 9.50 3.00
CA GLU A 63 0.33 10.69 2.35
C GLU A 63 0.24 10.52 0.84
N TYR A 64 1.15 9.75 0.26
CA TYR A 64 1.13 9.45 -1.17
C TYR A 64 -0.14 8.67 -1.56
N VAL A 65 -0.49 7.64 -0.80
CA VAL A 65 -1.72 6.87 -1.02
C VAL A 65 -2.94 7.76 -0.80
N LYS A 66 -2.94 8.54 0.28
CA LYS A 66 -4.03 9.47 0.59
C LYS A 66 -4.29 10.44 -0.55
N ASN A 67 -3.25 11.10 -1.03
CA ASN A 67 -3.38 12.10 -2.08
C ASN A 67 -3.84 11.45 -3.39
N GLY A 68 -3.36 10.26 -3.70
CA GLY A 68 -3.79 9.55 -4.89
C GLY A 68 -5.27 9.18 -4.85
N ILE A 69 -5.73 8.63 -3.73
CA ILE A 69 -7.13 8.21 -3.57
C ILE A 69 -8.08 9.42 -3.54
N THR A 70 -7.70 10.49 -2.84
CA THR A 70 -8.62 11.60 -2.59
C THR A 70 -8.59 12.66 -3.70
N VAL A 71 -7.47 12.81 -4.41
CA VAL A 71 -7.28 13.92 -5.35
C VAL A 71 -6.94 13.43 -6.76
N TRP A 72 -5.91 12.58 -6.91
CA TRP A 72 -5.31 12.31 -8.21
C TRP A 72 -6.05 11.27 -9.05
N LEU A 73 -6.59 10.23 -8.42
CA LEU A 73 -7.10 9.05 -9.12
C LEU A 73 -8.22 9.39 -10.10
N ALA A 74 -9.19 10.20 -9.67
CA ALA A 74 -10.31 10.59 -10.52
C ALA A 74 -9.84 11.35 -11.77
N ASN A 75 -8.84 12.23 -11.62
CA ASN A 75 -8.27 12.96 -12.73
C ASN A 75 -7.52 12.06 -13.70
N TRP A 76 -6.73 11.12 -13.16
CA TRP A 76 -6.02 10.15 -14.00
C TRP A 76 -6.99 9.30 -14.82
N LYS A 77 -8.06 8.83 -14.23
CA LYS A 77 -9.06 8.03 -14.92
C LYS A 77 -9.73 8.81 -16.05
N ARG A 78 -10.03 10.10 -15.84
CA ARG A 78 -10.58 10.96 -16.87
C ARG A 78 -9.60 11.25 -18.00
N ASN A 79 -8.31 11.27 -17.71
CA ASN A 79 -7.23 11.62 -18.65
C ASN A 79 -6.51 10.40 -19.21
N ALA A 80 -7.18 9.23 -19.21
CA ALA A 80 -6.64 7.97 -19.73
C ALA A 80 -5.29 7.60 -19.09
N TRP A 81 -5.15 7.84 -17.79
CA TRP A 81 -3.97 7.54 -16.98
C TRP A 81 -2.72 8.29 -17.45
N ARG A 82 -2.90 9.52 -17.90
CA ARG A 82 -1.81 10.40 -18.29
C ARG A 82 -1.80 11.68 -17.47
N THR A 83 -0.60 12.23 -17.29
CA THR A 83 -0.46 13.53 -16.63
C THR A 83 -0.88 14.66 -17.56
N SER A 84 -0.91 15.89 -17.07
CA SER A 84 -1.22 17.08 -17.86
C SER A 84 -0.25 17.23 -19.06
N ASN A 85 0.96 16.72 -18.95
CA ASN A 85 1.96 16.74 -20.03
C ASN A 85 1.88 15.51 -20.94
N LYS A 86 0.77 14.75 -20.87
CA LYS A 86 0.51 13.54 -21.66
C LYS A 86 1.52 12.41 -21.42
N LYS A 87 2.23 12.44 -20.29
CA LYS A 87 3.13 11.36 -19.89
C LYS A 87 2.37 10.32 -19.06
N PRO A 88 2.79 9.04 -19.08
CA PRO A 88 2.15 8.04 -18.22
C PRO A 88 2.26 8.42 -16.75
N VAL A 89 1.21 8.11 -15.98
CA VAL A 89 1.21 8.32 -14.55
C VAL A 89 2.27 7.45 -13.90
N LYS A 90 3.06 8.03 -12.99
CA LYS A 90 4.07 7.28 -12.25
C LYS A 90 3.40 6.21 -11.39
N ASN A 91 3.96 5.00 -11.40
CA ASN A 91 3.40 3.84 -10.69
C ASN A 91 1.99 3.47 -11.17
N LYS A 92 1.68 3.74 -12.43
CA LYS A 92 0.39 3.45 -13.03
C LYS A 92 -0.04 2.00 -12.81
N ASP A 93 0.89 1.05 -12.96
CA ASP A 93 0.63 -0.37 -12.76
C ASP A 93 0.02 -0.66 -11.38
N LEU A 94 0.59 -0.07 -10.34
CA LEU A 94 0.10 -0.27 -8.97
C LEU A 94 -1.18 0.51 -8.70
N TRP A 95 -1.30 1.73 -9.21
CA TRP A 95 -2.52 2.51 -9.04
C TRP A 95 -3.72 1.85 -9.71
N GLU A 96 -3.54 1.24 -10.88
CA GLU A 96 -4.60 0.51 -11.55
C GLU A 96 -5.00 -0.74 -10.78
N ARG A 97 -4.03 -1.46 -10.23
CA ARG A 97 -4.32 -2.62 -9.37
C ARG A 97 -5.08 -2.22 -8.12
N LEU A 98 -4.67 -1.13 -7.47
CA LEU A 98 -5.34 -0.65 -6.27
C LEU A 98 -6.78 -0.22 -6.59
N ASP A 99 -6.99 0.50 -7.68
CA ASP A 99 -8.31 0.92 -8.12
C ASP A 99 -9.23 -0.30 -8.33
N SER A 100 -8.74 -1.34 -9.00
CA SER A 100 -9.51 -2.57 -9.20
C SER A 100 -9.91 -3.22 -7.88
N GLU A 101 -8.99 -3.28 -6.92
CA GLU A 101 -9.27 -3.86 -5.62
C GLU A 101 -10.27 -3.03 -4.81
N VAL A 102 -10.14 -1.70 -4.86
CA VAL A 102 -11.07 -0.80 -4.18
C VAL A 102 -12.48 -0.93 -4.75
N GLN A 103 -12.60 -1.12 -6.06
CA GLN A 103 -13.92 -1.30 -6.68
C GLN A 103 -14.54 -2.65 -6.36
N ARG A 104 -13.73 -3.65 -6.09
CA ARG A 104 -14.19 -5.00 -5.73
C ARG A 104 -14.77 -5.07 -4.32
N HIS A 105 -14.37 -4.16 -3.45
CA HIS A 105 -14.80 -4.09 -2.06
C HIS A 105 -15.51 -2.77 -1.75
N VAL A 106 -16.09 -2.67 -0.57
CA VAL A 106 -16.57 -1.39 -0.02
C VAL A 106 -15.50 -0.91 0.96
N VAL A 107 -14.66 0.02 0.53
CA VAL A 107 -13.50 0.46 1.31
C VAL A 107 -13.77 1.83 1.93
N THR A 108 -13.63 1.89 3.25
CA THR A 108 -13.62 3.15 3.98
C THR A 108 -12.19 3.43 4.40
N TRP A 109 -11.64 4.55 3.97
CA TRP A 109 -10.26 4.92 4.23
C TRP A 109 -10.15 5.71 5.52
N HIS A 110 -9.13 5.36 6.31
CA HIS A 110 -8.77 6.08 7.54
C HIS A 110 -7.31 6.50 7.45
N TRP A 111 -7.05 7.76 7.68
CA TRP A 111 -5.71 8.32 7.58
C TRP A 111 -5.18 8.60 8.98
N VAL A 112 -4.00 8.07 9.30
CA VAL A 112 -3.32 8.33 10.57
C VAL A 112 -2.00 9.01 10.29
N LYS A 113 -1.49 9.73 11.27
CA LYS A 113 -0.18 10.35 11.18
C LYS A 113 0.89 9.30 11.47
N GLY A 114 1.93 9.23 10.64
CA GLY A 114 3.02 8.30 10.85
C GLY A 114 3.72 8.55 12.17
N HIS A 115 4.17 7.46 12.83
CA HIS A 115 4.88 7.49 14.10
C HIS A 115 4.12 8.19 15.22
N SER A 116 2.79 8.12 15.18
CA SER A 116 1.92 8.76 16.18
C SER A 116 1.50 7.82 17.32
N GLY A 117 2.13 6.64 17.43
CA GLY A 117 1.81 5.67 18.45
C GLY A 117 0.61 4.77 18.13
N HIS A 118 0.17 4.74 16.89
CA HIS A 118 -0.91 3.85 16.46
C HIS A 118 -0.39 2.40 16.40
N PRO A 119 -0.88 1.48 17.29
CA PRO A 119 -0.27 0.15 17.42
C PRO A 119 -0.26 -0.67 16.13
N GLU A 120 -1.35 -0.67 15.38
CA GLU A 120 -1.45 -1.45 14.14
C GLU A 120 -0.55 -0.88 13.06
N ASN A 121 -0.40 0.43 13.01
CA ASN A 121 0.49 1.07 12.05
C ASN A 121 1.96 0.77 12.38
N GLU A 122 2.32 0.79 13.66
CA GLU A 122 3.67 0.42 14.09
C GLU A 122 3.96 -1.05 13.80
N MET A 123 2.97 -1.92 13.98
CA MET A 123 3.09 -3.33 13.67
C MET A 123 3.33 -3.55 12.17
N ALA A 124 2.61 -2.83 11.32
CA ALA A 124 2.81 -2.90 9.88
C ALA A 124 4.20 -2.40 9.47
N ASP A 125 4.70 -1.35 10.11
CA ASP A 125 6.06 -0.85 9.89
C ASP A 125 7.11 -1.89 10.26
N GLN A 126 6.94 -2.57 11.39
CA GLN A 126 7.83 -3.64 11.81
C GLN A 126 7.84 -4.79 10.80
N LEU A 127 6.66 -5.17 10.29
CA LEU A 127 6.55 -6.21 9.28
C LEU A 127 7.26 -5.83 7.98
N ALA A 128 7.13 -4.58 7.55
CA ALA A 128 7.82 -4.09 6.37
C ALA A 128 9.33 -4.19 6.51
N ASN A 129 9.87 -3.80 7.66
CA ASN A 129 11.30 -3.88 7.93
C ASN A 129 11.77 -5.32 8.07
N GLN A 130 10.99 -6.18 8.71
CA GLN A 130 11.26 -7.61 8.80
C GLN A 130 11.38 -8.23 7.40
N ALA A 131 10.48 -7.85 6.50
CA ALA A 131 10.51 -8.36 5.12
C ALA A 131 11.81 -8.00 4.42
N ILE A 132 12.30 -6.76 4.60
CA ILE A 132 13.57 -6.33 4.03
C ILE A 132 14.73 -7.14 4.63
N ASP A 133 14.75 -7.30 5.96
CA ASP A 133 15.80 -8.06 6.64
C ASP A 133 15.86 -9.50 6.13
N GLU A 134 14.71 -10.14 5.96
CA GLU A 134 14.65 -11.51 5.43
C GLU A 134 15.13 -11.59 3.98
N LEU A 135 14.79 -10.60 3.15
CA LEU A 135 15.26 -10.52 1.78
C LEU A 135 16.78 -10.40 1.72
N LEU A 136 17.36 -9.51 2.52
CA LEU A 136 18.81 -9.28 2.53
C LEU A 136 19.57 -10.48 3.10
N ALA A 137 18.96 -11.22 4.02
CA ALA A 137 19.59 -12.43 4.58
C ALA A 137 19.70 -13.57 3.57
N LYS A 138 18.92 -13.54 2.50
CA LYS A 138 18.96 -14.57 1.44
C LYS A 138 19.98 -14.28 0.35
N GLU A 139 20.55 -13.10 0.35
CA GLU A 139 21.54 -12.68 -0.67
C GLU A 139 22.97 -13.06 -0.30
#